data_8420369d390010e6ed9b7f27084f53fc
#
_entry.id   8420369d390010e6ed9b7f27084f53fc
#
_cell.length_a   1.000
_cell.length_b   1.000
_cell.length_c   1.000
_cell.angle_alpha   90.00
_cell.angle_beta   90.00
_cell.angle_gamma   90.00
#
_symmetry.space_group_name_H-M   'P 1'
#
loop_
_entity.id
_entity.type
_entity.pdbx_description
1 polymer ?
#
loop_
_entity_poly.entity_id
_entity_poly.type
_entity_poly.pdbx_seq_one_letter_code
_entity_poly.pdbx_strand_id
1 'polypeptide(L)'
;DDLGSRGLGDVYKRQALKRALIQSRMRIVVFLFAVFIICIVSGALLYFVEGERNDGFTSIPQGVYWAIVTLTSTGYGDTVPITPVGKAISVFIMMMGYSLIIVPTGIISTALMQPEPISTQSCPSCSLGGHDYGAKYCKHCGSLL
;
A
#
# COMPACT_ATOMS: atom_id res chain seq x y z
N ASP A 1 -7.19 -34.84 13.09
CA ASP A 1 -7.20 -33.55 13.84
C ASP A 1 -6.56 -32.36 13.08
N ASP A 2 -6.35 -32.53 11.77
CA ASP A 2 -5.67 -31.53 10.92
C ASP A 2 -6.60 -30.39 10.45
N LEU A 3 -7.91 -30.55 10.58
CA LEU A 3 -8.92 -29.56 10.19
C LEU A 3 -9.04 -28.39 11.18
N GLY A 4 -8.74 -28.63 12.45
CA GLY A 4 -8.79 -27.58 13.50
C GLY A 4 -7.63 -26.59 13.43
N SER A 5 -6.44 -27.05 13.07
CA SER A 5 -5.23 -26.21 12.96
C SER A 5 -5.25 -25.27 11.77
N ARG A 6 -5.85 -25.70 10.65
CA ARG A 6 -6.02 -24.84 9.45
C ARG A 6 -7.00 -23.69 9.69
N GLY A 7 -8.11 -23.95 10.39
CA GLY A 7 -9.11 -22.92 10.72
C GLY A 7 -8.54 -21.82 11.65
N LEU A 8 -7.77 -22.20 12.66
CA LEU A 8 -7.11 -21.26 13.57
C LEU A 8 -6.05 -20.41 12.85
N GLY A 9 -5.27 -21.01 11.93
CA GLY A 9 -4.28 -20.30 11.14
C GLY A 9 -4.89 -19.24 10.21
N ASP A 10 -6.05 -19.54 9.62
CA ASP A 10 -6.74 -18.59 8.74
C ASP A 10 -7.38 -17.42 9.51
N VAL A 11 -7.93 -17.68 10.69
CA VAL A 11 -8.45 -16.63 11.58
C VAL A 11 -7.33 -15.73 12.07
N TYR A 12 -6.19 -16.27 12.44
CA TYR A 12 -5.01 -15.50 12.86
C TYR A 12 -4.47 -14.62 11.72
N LYS A 13 -4.33 -15.16 10.52
CA LYS A 13 -3.88 -14.42 9.34
C LYS A 13 -4.81 -13.25 8.99
N ARG A 14 -6.13 -13.48 9.04
CA ARG A 14 -7.13 -12.43 8.82
C ARG A 14 -7.07 -11.33 9.89
N GLN A 15 -6.87 -11.70 11.15
CA GLN A 15 -6.74 -10.73 12.23
C GLN A 15 -5.44 -9.93 12.13
N ALA A 16 -4.32 -10.55 11.78
CA ALA A 16 -3.04 -9.89 11.56
C ALA A 16 -3.13 -8.88 10.39
N LEU A 17 -3.74 -9.29 9.27
CA LEU A 17 -3.96 -8.39 8.14
C LEU A 17 -4.86 -7.20 8.51
N LYS A 18 -5.97 -7.44 9.22
CA LYS A 18 -6.87 -6.39 9.67
C LYS A 18 -6.16 -5.40 10.61
N ARG A 19 -5.36 -5.88 11.55
CA ARG A 19 -4.55 -5.02 12.44
C ARG A 19 -3.54 -4.20 11.66
N ALA A 20 -2.80 -4.81 10.73
CA ALA A 20 -1.83 -4.13 9.88
C ALA A 20 -2.48 -3.01 9.06
N LEU A 21 -3.65 -3.27 8.44
CA LEU A 21 -4.40 -2.27 7.69
C LEU A 21 -4.89 -1.11 8.56
N ILE A 22 -5.45 -1.40 9.74
CA ILE A 22 -5.93 -0.37 10.67
C ILE A 22 -4.75 0.48 11.17
N GLN A 23 -3.63 -0.13 11.49
CA GLN A 23 -2.44 0.56 11.96
C GLN A 23 -1.81 1.44 10.88
N SER A 24 -1.90 1.01 9.61
CA SER A 24 -1.33 1.72 8.46
C SER A 24 -2.32 2.66 7.77
N ARG A 25 -3.59 2.75 8.22
CA ARG A 25 -4.65 3.50 7.54
C ARG A 25 -4.28 4.94 7.20
N MET A 26 -3.66 5.67 8.14
CA MET A 26 -3.28 7.06 7.90
C MET A 26 -2.19 7.17 6.82
N ARG A 27 -1.23 6.27 6.81
CA ARG A 27 -0.17 6.24 5.79
C ARG A 27 -0.76 5.93 4.41
N ILE A 28 -1.72 5.00 4.35
CA ILE A 28 -2.43 4.64 3.11
C ILE A 28 -3.26 5.82 2.60
N VAL A 29 -4.01 6.50 3.46
CA VAL A 29 -4.83 7.67 3.08
C VAL A 29 -3.97 8.80 2.55
N VAL A 30 -2.88 9.15 3.25
CA VAL A 30 -1.94 10.20 2.81
C VAL A 30 -1.32 9.82 1.46
N PHE A 31 -0.93 8.56 1.30
CA PHE A 31 -0.39 8.06 0.04
C PHE A 31 -1.41 8.18 -1.11
N LEU A 32 -2.65 7.71 -0.92
CA LEU A 32 -3.70 7.80 -1.94
C LEU A 32 -4.04 9.25 -2.30
N PHE A 33 -4.03 10.14 -1.31
CA PHE A 33 -4.22 11.57 -1.55
C PHE A 33 -3.09 12.16 -2.40
N ALA A 34 -1.84 11.81 -2.10
CA ALA A 34 -0.68 12.23 -2.90
C ALA A 34 -0.78 11.71 -4.35
N VAL A 35 -1.15 10.45 -4.54
CA VAL A 35 -1.39 9.86 -5.87
C VAL A 35 -2.47 10.64 -6.62
N PHE A 36 -3.57 10.96 -5.96
CA PHE A 36 -4.67 11.71 -6.58
C PHE A 36 -4.21 13.11 -7.06
N ILE A 37 -3.43 13.81 -6.25
CA ILE A 37 -2.83 15.09 -6.66
C ILE A 37 -1.90 14.91 -7.87
N ILE A 38 -1.07 13.87 -7.87
CA ILE A 38 -0.19 13.56 -9.01
C ILE A 38 -1.02 13.31 -10.27
N CYS A 39 -2.13 12.58 -10.19
CA CYS A 39 -3.02 12.34 -11.32
C CYS A 39 -3.60 13.64 -11.88
N ILE A 40 -4.06 14.55 -11.01
CA ILE A 40 -4.61 15.85 -11.43
C ILE A 40 -3.54 16.69 -12.14
N VAL A 41 -2.37 16.81 -11.52
CA VAL A 41 -1.26 17.59 -12.09
C VAL A 41 -0.80 17.02 -13.42
N SER A 42 -0.62 15.70 -13.50
CA SER A 42 -0.21 15.01 -14.74
C SER A 42 -1.25 15.14 -15.84
N GLY A 43 -2.54 15.00 -15.49
CA GLY A 43 -3.64 15.16 -16.44
C GLY A 43 -3.78 16.57 -16.97
N ALA A 44 -3.65 17.57 -16.10
CA ALA A 44 -3.67 18.97 -16.48
C ALA A 44 -2.47 19.32 -17.40
N LEU A 45 -1.28 18.82 -17.05
CA LEU A 45 -0.06 19.04 -17.84
C LEU A 45 -0.21 18.48 -19.26
N LEU A 46 -0.72 17.26 -19.40
CA LEU A 46 -0.95 16.66 -20.71
C LEU A 46 -2.06 17.36 -21.49
N TYR A 47 -3.11 17.81 -20.83
CA TYR A 47 -4.13 18.63 -21.48
C TYR A 47 -3.53 19.92 -22.07
N PHE A 48 -2.64 20.59 -21.35
CA PHE A 48 -1.96 21.80 -21.88
C PHE A 48 -1.06 21.51 -23.08
N VAL A 49 -0.41 20.35 -23.12
CA VAL A 49 0.54 20.00 -24.18
C VAL A 49 -0.14 19.38 -25.40
N GLU A 50 -1.18 18.60 -25.19
CA GLU A 50 -1.84 17.80 -26.23
C GLU A 50 -3.18 18.38 -26.69
N GLY A 51 -3.88 19.16 -25.86
CA GLY A 51 -5.28 19.51 -26.06
C GLY A 51 -5.60 20.28 -27.38
N GLU A 52 -4.63 21.01 -27.95
CA GLU A 52 -4.82 21.69 -29.24
C GLU A 52 -4.62 20.77 -30.46
N ARG A 53 -3.96 19.61 -30.26
CA ARG A 53 -3.50 18.74 -31.35
C ARG A 53 -4.02 17.32 -31.29
N ASN A 54 -4.71 17.00 -30.21
CA ASN A 54 -5.11 15.64 -29.91
C ASN A 54 -6.53 15.60 -29.35
N ASP A 55 -7.45 15.09 -30.15
CA ASP A 55 -8.86 14.94 -29.77
C ASP A 55 -9.08 14.00 -28.57
N GLY A 56 -8.08 13.23 -28.17
CA GLY A 56 -8.10 12.41 -26.94
C GLY A 56 -7.95 13.21 -25.66
N PHE A 57 -7.48 14.49 -25.73
CA PHE A 57 -7.25 15.36 -24.57
C PHE A 57 -8.11 16.63 -24.63
N THR A 58 -9.41 16.47 -24.85
CA THR A 58 -10.37 17.59 -25.01
C THR A 58 -10.63 18.38 -23.72
N SER A 59 -10.30 17.82 -22.55
CA SER A 59 -10.56 18.45 -21.27
C SER A 59 -9.59 17.94 -20.18
N ILE A 60 -9.43 18.74 -19.10
CA ILE A 60 -8.62 18.35 -17.95
C ILE A 60 -9.10 17.01 -17.34
N PRO A 61 -10.41 16.74 -17.13
CA PRO A 61 -10.88 15.45 -16.65
C PRO A 61 -10.46 14.28 -17.56
N GLN A 62 -10.42 14.46 -18.86
CA GLN A 62 -9.95 13.43 -19.79
C GLN A 62 -8.44 13.15 -19.61
N GLY A 63 -7.64 14.21 -19.41
CA GLY A 63 -6.23 14.06 -19.06
C GLY A 63 -6.03 13.34 -17.73
N VAL A 64 -6.84 13.65 -16.70
CA VAL A 64 -6.81 12.97 -15.40
C VAL A 64 -7.21 11.51 -15.54
N TYR A 65 -8.23 11.20 -16.33
CA TYR A 65 -8.61 9.81 -16.65
C TYR A 65 -7.41 9.05 -17.24
N TRP A 66 -6.75 9.62 -18.26
CA TRP A 66 -5.56 9.03 -18.86
C TRP A 66 -4.45 8.79 -17.82
N ALA A 67 -4.21 9.78 -16.96
CA ALA A 67 -3.18 9.67 -15.91
C ALA A 67 -3.49 8.53 -14.93
N ILE A 68 -4.75 8.39 -14.50
CA ILE A 68 -5.18 7.31 -13.61
C ILE A 68 -4.98 5.95 -14.30
N VAL A 69 -5.47 5.79 -15.52
CA VAL A 69 -5.36 4.54 -16.30
C VAL A 69 -3.90 4.12 -16.51
N THR A 70 -3.03 5.11 -16.74
CA THR A 70 -1.60 4.88 -16.97
C THR A 70 -0.86 4.57 -15.66
N LEU A 71 -1.07 5.36 -14.61
CA LEU A 71 -0.41 5.18 -13.31
C LEU A 71 -0.83 3.89 -12.60
N THR A 72 -2.07 3.44 -12.82
CA THR A 72 -2.56 2.14 -12.32
C THR A 72 -2.11 0.96 -13.18
N SER A 73 -1.34 1.20 -14.24
CA SER A 73 -0.90 0.17 -15.20
C SER A 73 -2.05 -0.55 -15.90
N THR A 74 -3.25 0.05 -15.96
CA THR A 74 -4.40 -0.51 -16.68
C THR A 74 -4.18 -0.42 -18.19
N GLY A 75 -3.83 0.77 -18.71
CA GLY A 75 -3.38 0.97 -20.08
C GLY A 75 -4.39 0.62 -21.17
N TYR A 76 -5.62 1.14 -21.12
CA TYR A 76 -6.63 0.86 -22.16
C TYR A 76 -6.19 1.27 -23.56
N GLY A 77 -5.34 2.30 -23.70
CA GLY A 77 -4.85 2.76 -25.01
C GLY A 77 -5.87 3.53 -25.84
N ASP A 78 -7.00 3.88 -25.26
CA ASP A 78 -8.07 4.67 -25.88
C ASP A 78 -7.69 6.14 -26.08
N THR A 79 -6.84 6.66 -25.21
CA THR A 79 -6.27 8.00 -25.28
C THR A 79 -4.76 7.90 -25.10
N VAL A 80 -3.98 8.44 -26.05
CA VAL A 80 -2.51 8.41 -26.00
C VAL A 80 -1.95 9.74 -26.50
N PRO A 81 -0.87 10.26 -25.89
CA PRO A 81 -0.17 11.44 -26.38
C PRO A 81 0.46 11.22 -27.76
N ILE A 82 0.28 12.18 -28.65
CA ILE A 82 0.82 12.13 -30.03
C ILE A 82 2.03 13.05 -30.22
N THR A 83 2.10 14.15 -29.44
CA THR A 83 3.21 15.12 -29.59
C THR A 83 4.52 14.54 -28.98
N PRO A 84 5.69 14.92 -29.51
CA PRO A 84 6.97 14.49 -28.94
C PRO A 84 7.14 14.88 -27.47
N VAL A 85 6.67 16.07 -27.10
CA VAL A 85 6.73 16.58 -25.73
C VAL A 85 5.78 15.80 -24.82
N GLY A 86 4.54 15.56 -25.26
CA GLY A 86 3.57 14.76 -24.53
C GLY A 86 4.07 13.30 -24.31
N LYS A 87 4.69 12.71 -25.32
CA LYS A 87 5.32 11.38 -25.18
C LYS A 87 6.45 11.37 -24.17
N ALA A 88 7.33 12.39 -24.15
CA ALA A 88 8.41 12.49 -23.18
C ALA A 88 7.88 12.64 -21.74
N ILE A 89 6.87 13.48 -21.55
CA ILE A 89 6.18 13.64 -20.26
C ILE A 89 5.53 12.31 -19.83
N SER A 90 4.88 11.61 -20.75
CA SER A 90 4.25 10.32 -20.48
C SER A 90 5.23 9.26 -20.00
N VAL A 91 6.41 9.18 -20.61
CA VAL A 91 7.48 8.27 -20.17
C VAL A 91 7.84 8.54 -18.70
N PHE A 92 8.00 9.80 -18.32
CA PHE A 92 8.30 10.18 -16.96
C PHE A 92 7.16 9.80 -15.98
N ILE A 93 5.90 10.05 -16.37
CA ILE A 93 4.72 9.67 -15.59
C ILE A 93 4.64 8.15 -15.42
N MET A 94 4.91 7.39 -16.46
CA MET A 94 4.93 5.92 -16.43
C MET A 94 5.99 5.39 -15.47
N MET A 95 7.19 5.98 -15.46
CA MET A 95 8.24 5.61 -14.50
C MET A 95 7.83 5.91 -13.06
N MET A 96 7.15 7.04 -12.81
CA MET A 96 6.59 7.34 -11.49
C MET A 96 5.51 6.33 -11.09
N GLY A 97 4.67 5.87 -12.02
CA GLY A 97 3.62 4.88 -11.77
C GLY A 97 4.15 3.58 -11.17
N TYR A 98 5.33 3.15 -11.57
CA TYR A 98 5.99 1.97 -10.98
C TYR A 98 6.23 2.12 -9.48
N SER A 99 6.60 3.31 -9.02
CA SER A 99 6.81 3.61 -7.61
C SER A 99 5.53 3.49 -6.79
N LEU A 100 4.38 3.76 -7.40
CA LEU A 100 3.06 3.71 -6.74
C LEU A 100 2.65 2.29 -6.33
N ILE A 101 3.16 1.26 -7.00
CA ILE A 101 2.89 -0.14 -6.65
C ILE A 101 3.80 -0.59 -5.50
N ILE A 102 5.06 -0.15 -5.52
CA ILE A 102 6.08 -0.55 -4.55
C ILE A 102 5.80 0.01 -3.15
N VAL A 103 5.35 1.27 -3.05
CA VAL A 103 5.18 1.95 -1.75
C VAL A 103 4.11 1.29 -0.87
N PRO A 104 2.86 1.04 -1.32
CA PRO A 104 1.86 0.37 -0.49
C PRO A 104 2.26 -1.06 -0.11
N THR A 105 2.86 -1.79 -1.06
CA THR A 105 3.34 -3.15 -0.82
C THR A 105 4.42 -3.17 0.26
N GLY A 106 5.36 -2.22 0.22
CA GLY A 106 6.39 -2.05 1.24
C GLY A 106 5.81 -1.73 2.62
N ILE A 107 4.82 -0.83 2.69
CA ILE A 107 4.16 -0.46 3.95
C ILE A 107 3.46 -1.67 4.57
N ILE A 108 2.71 -2.44 3.78
CA ILE A 108 2.00 -3.63 4.26
C ILE A 108 3.00 -4.72 4.66
N SER A 109 4.03 -4.95 3.86
CA SER A 109 5.07 -5.95 4.13
C SER A 109 5.79 -5.66 5.45
N THR A 110 6.22 -4.42 5.67
CA THR A 110 6.88 -4.04 6.93
C THR A 110 5.94 -4.14 8.12
N ALA A 111 4.65 -3.81 7.97
CA ALA A 111 3.68 -3.94 9.04
C ALA A 111 3.41 -5.41 9.43
N LEU A 112 3.48 -6.34 8.46
CA LEU A 112 3.34 -7.78 8.70
C LEU A 112 4.62 -8.41 9.29
N MET A 113 5.78 -7.82 9.02
CA MET A 113 7.08 -8.33 9.50
C MET A 113 7.48 -7.76 10.86
N GLN A 114 6.72 -6.81 11.42
CA GLN A 114 7.02 -6.30 12.77
C GLN A 114 6.82 -7.43 13.78
N PRO A 115 7.87 -7.83 14.52
CA PRO A 115 7.72 -8.78 15.59
C PRO A 115 6.78 -8.19 16.66
N GLU A 116 5.94 -9.03 17.22
CA GLU A 116 5.10 -8.66 18.38
C GLU A 116 6.01 -8.06 19.45
N PRO A 117 5.63 -6.95 20.09
CA PRO A 117 6.44 -6.35 21.13
C PRO A 117 6.62 -7.34 22.27
N ILE A 118 7.87 -7.67 22.53
CA ILE A 118 8.24 -8.61 23.59
C ILE A 118 8.29 -7.83 24.91
N SER A 119 7.62 -8.36 25.94
CA SER A 119 7.69 -7.84 27.29
C SER A 119 9.10 -8.07 27.88
N THR A 120 9.63 -7.09 28.58
CA THR A 120 10.86 -7.24 29.38
C THR A 120 10.65 -8.02 30.69
N GLN A 121 9.41 -8.42 30.98
CA GLN A 121 9.10 -9.23 32.18
C GLN A 121 9.74 -10.60 32.09
N SER A 122 10.45 -10.98 33.14
CA SER A 122 10.92 -12.33 33.37
C SER A 122 9.96 -13.07 34.31
N CYS A 123 9.75 -14.36 34.05
CA CYS A 123 8.91 -15.18 34.87
C CYS A 123 9.51 -15.36 36.29
N PRO A 124 8.77 -15.10 37.39
CA PRO A 124 9.29 -15.25 38.74
C PRO A 124 9.58 -16.69 39.11
N SER A 125 8.96 -17.68 38.45
CA SER A 125 9.13 -19.10 38.77
C SER A 125 10.24 -19.79 37.96
N CYS A 126 10.45 -19.43 36.69
CA CYS A 126 11.44 -20.10 35.83
C CYS A 126 12.46 -19.16 35.20
N SER A 127 12.42 -17.86 35.54
CA SER A 127 13.31 -16.81 35.04
C SER A 127 13.34 -16.64 33.50
N LEU A 128 12.41 -17.24 32.75
CA LEU A 128 12.32 -17.08 31.32
C LEU A 128 11.82 -15.67 31.00
N GLY A 129 12.55 -14.94 30.17
CA GLY A 129 12.16 -13.63 29.62
C GLY A 129 11.57 -13.74 28.23
N GLY A 130 11.15 -12.58 27.67
CA GLY A 130 10.67 -12.52 26.29
C GLY A 130 9.25 -13.06 26.12
N HIS A 131 8.36 -12.71 27.02
CA HIS A 131 6.92 -13.00 26.92
C HIS A 131 6.24 -11.97 26.01
N ASP A 132 5.10 -12.35 25.44
CA ASP A 132 4.29 -11.44 24.62
C ASP A 132 3.77 -10.28 25.47
N TYR A 133 3.65 -9.09 24.87
CA TYR A 133 3.17 -7.92 25.59
C TYR A 133 1.75 -8.14 26.12
N GLY A 134 1.57 -8.06 27.46
CA GLY A 134 0.29 -8.30 28.12
C GLY A 134 -0.01 -9.76 28.38
N ALA A 135 0.95 -10.68 28.25
CA ALA A 135 0.80 -12.06 28.65
C ALA A 135 0.54 -12.17 30.16
N LYS A 136 -0.50 -12.87 30.56
CA LYS A 136 -0.85 -13.12 31.97
C LYS A 136 -0.16 -14.37 32.55
N TYR A 137 0.27 -15.26 31.68
CA TYR A 137 0.86 -16.53 32.07
C TYR A 137 2.16 -16.78 31.32
N CYS A 138 3.11 -17.39 31.98
CA CYS A 138 4.38 -17.77 31.37
C CYS A 138 4.18 -18.84 30.29
N LYS A 139 4.73 -18.61 29.11
CA LYS A 139 4.64 -19.54 27.96
C LYS A 139 5.39 -20.86 28.17
N HIS A 140 6.24 -20.97 29.21
CA HIS A 140 7.05 -22.13 29.49
C HIS A 140 6.50 -22.96 30.68
N CYS A 141 6.25 -22.34 31.85
CA CYS A 141 5.83 -23.03 33.05
C CYS A 141 4.37 -22.79 33.45
N GLY A 142 3.65 -21.88 32.73
CA GLY A 142 2.24 -21.60 33.03
C GLY A 142 1.99 -20.76 34.28
N SER A 143 3.02 -20.33 35.02
CA SER A 143 2.85 -19.47 36.20
C SER A 143 2.38 -18.08 35.83
N LEU A 144 1.73 -17.37 36.72
CA LEU A 144 1.29 -15.97 36.54
C LEU A 144 2.53 -15.07 36.42
N LEU A 145 2.51 -14.13 35.45
CA LEU A 145 3.56 -13.17 35.18
C LEU A 145 3.34 -11.88 35.92
#